data_a352a5b2d0b4683cb4ef03f8f10ca308
#
_entry.id   a352a5b2d0b4683cb4ef03f8f10ca308
#
_cell.length_a   1.000
_cell.length_b   1.000
_cell.length_c   1.000
_cell.angle_alpha   90.00
_cell.angle_beta   90.00
_cell.angle_gamma   90.00
#
_symmetry.space_group_name_H-M   'P 1'
#
loop_
_entity.id
_entity.type
_entity.pdbx_description
1 polymer ?
#
loop_
_entity_poly.entity_id
_entity_poly.type
_entity_poly.pdbx_seq_one_letter_code
_entity_poly.pdbx_strand_id
1 'polypeptide(L)'
;MPHQVRWLALASLILPAAVAAAPAYVAVPLGNLGGASIYGTGINARGQISGWADTDGSGAAHRHAFLYSDGVLTNLGTLAGGTQSFGYAINDAAQVAGSSNSGNTTSLHAVIFQGGTILDLNVFLGAQVSNAYAINAGGDAAGASRSGASFRAYRYSAAGNAITTLSTFGGTTSQAYGINVFGALAGFAHTDAEDAHAFRYTDGGGLVDLGTLGGRASIGYGIAPGGEVVGSAYLPGDLGPHAFIDDGTMHDIGTLGGGSSTAFSINAAGTIVGESTDAQGSSRAFVYASGAMVDLNTVTSGLGGSTLTTATAVNDAGQIVAMSCTGPLQCQQAYRLDPAPAAKVAAIEYHHAAFDHYFITAIPDEIAKLDSGVFAGWTRTGGSFNVYAADQVGAMPVCRFFSTTFAPKSSHFYTPDPRECAIVRANANWQLEGLVFNIPVPAADGACPANTAPVYRLYNNGVGAAPNHRYTTSLATRATMIAAGWIPEGYGPDAVGMCAPV
;
A
#
# COMPACT_ATOMS: atom_id res chain seq x y z
N MET A 1 -16.92 -17.91 -59.43
CA MET A 1 -16.99 -16.69 -58.65
C MET A 1 -16.50 -17.05 -57.25
N PRO A 2 -15.35 -16.57 -56.79
CA PRO A 2 -14.84 -16.90 -55.47
C PRO A 2 -15.50 -16.01 -54.42
N HIS A 3 -16.12 -16.66 -53.42
CA HIS A 3 -16.62 -16.01 -52.23
C HIS A 3 -15.44 -15.38 -51.44
N GLN A 4 -15.37 -14.08 -51.42
CA GLN A 4 -14.48 -13.36 -50.52
C GLN A 4 -15.01 -13.53 -49.09
N VAL A 5 -14.36 -14.36 -48.31
CA VAL A 5 -14.51 -14.39 -46.83
C VAL A 5 -13.93 -13.11 -46.30
N ARG A 6 -14.76 -12.16 -45.92
CA ARG A 6 -14.35 -10.96 -45.18
C ARG A 6 -13.84 -11.38 -43.82
N TRP A 7 -12.56 -11.35 -43.65
CA TRP A 7 -11.89 -11.42 -42.34
C TRP A 7 -12.25 -10.14 -41.56
N LEU A 8 -13.17 -10.25 -40.60
CA LEU A 8 -13.30 -9.27 -39.57
C LEU A 8 -12.09 -9.49 -38.62
N ALA A 9 -11.01 -8.75 -38.90
CA ALA A 9 -10.02 -8.51 -37.88
C ALA A 9 -10.77 -7.97 -36.65
N LEU A 10 -10.58 -8.60 -35.48
CA LEU A 10 -10.89 -7.93 -34.22
C LEU A 10 -10.09 -6.63 -34.26
N ALA A 11 -10.74 -5.54 -34.65
CA ALA A 11 -10.16 -4.21 -34.50
C ALA A 11 -9.88 -4.06 -33.02
N SER A 12 -8.60 -3.89 -32.68
CA SER A 12 -8.16 -3.48 -31.35
C SER A 12 -8.90 -2.18 -31.02
N LEU A 13 -10.06 -2.30 -30.39
CA LEU A 13 -10.60 -1.20 -29.60
C LEU A 13 -9.56 -1.00 -28.50
N ILE A 14 -8.71 -0.01 -28.68
CA ILE A 14 -7.97 0.59 -27.58
C ILE A 14 -9.05 1.13 -26.64
N LEU A 15 -9.52 0.27 -25.75
CA LEU A 15 -10.27 0.71 -24.58
C LEU A 15 -9.31 1.66 -23.85
N PRO A 16 -9.77 2.85 -23.45
CA PRO A 16 -8.98 3.65 -22.52
C PRO A 16 -8.61 2.71 -21.37
N ALA A 17 -7.35 2.74 -20.97
CA ALA A 17 -6.90 2.00 -19.80
C ALA A 17 -7.94 2.24 -18.72
N ALA A 18 -8.60 1.16 -18.27
CA ALA A 18 -9.52 1.28 -17.15
C ALA A 18 -8.68 1.87 -16.03
N VAL A 19 -8.99 3.10 -15.65
CA VAL A 19 -8.43 3.69 -14.43
C VAL A 19 -8.81 2.68 -13.35
N ALA A 20 -7.82 2.03 -12.76
CA ALA A 20 -8.06 1.08 -11.68
C ALA A 20 -8.97 1.79 -10.67
N ALA A 21 -10.13 1.22 -10.40
CA ALA A 21 -11.02 1.80 -9.40
C ALA A 21 -10.23 1.91 -8.09
N ALA A 22 -10.30 3.07 -7.44
CA ALA A 22 -9.63 3.26 -6.16
C ALA A 22 -10.08 2.13 -5.20
N PRO A 23 -9.16 1.57 -4.39
CA PRO A 23 -9.50 0.50 -3.48
C PRO A 23 -10.62 0.95 -2.55
N ALA A 24 -11.67 0.14 -2.42
CA ALA A 24 -12.72 0.38 -1.44
C ALA A 24 -12.25 -0.09 -0.06
N TYR A 25 -12.76 0.57 1.00
CA TYR A 25 -12.40 0.26 2.38
C TYR A 25 -13.63 0.03 3.25
N VAL A 26 -13.43 -0.73 4.34
CA VAL A 26 -14.39 -0.88 5.43
C VAL A 26 -13.77 -0.32 6.70
N ALA A 27 -14.45 0.62 7.34
CA ALA A 27 -13.98 1.25 8.56
C ALA A 27 -14.23 0.37 9.79
N VAL A 28 -13.19 0.15 10.58
CA VAL A 28 -13.23 -0.53 11.88
C VAL A 28 -12.87 0.49 12.96
N PRO A 29 -13.81 0.90 13.84
CA PRO A 29 -13.51 1.89 14.86
C PRO A 29 -12.59 1.30 15.94
N LEU A 30 -11.65 2.11 16.45
CA LEU A 30 -10.69 1.66 17.45
C LEU A 30 -11.23 1.73 18.90
N GLY A 31 -12.28 2.52 19.16
CA GLY A 31 -12.77 2.81 20.52
C GLY A 31 -12.01 3.97 21.17
N ASN A 32 -11.95 4.03 22.52
CA ASN A 32 -11.24 5.04 23.30
C ASN A 32 -10.74 4.48 24.64
N LEU A 33 -9.93 5.25 25.38
CA LEU A 33 -9.45 4.90 26.73
C LEU A 33 -10.30 5.53 27.87
N GLY A 34 -11.50 6.05 27.57
CA GLY A 34 -12.41 6.67 28.54
C GLY A 34 -12.55 8.19 28.39
N GLY A 35 -11.66 8.83 27.63
CA GLY A 35 -11.74 10.27 27.31
C GLY A 35 -12.34 10.56 25.94
N ALA A 36 -12.30 11.84 25.54
CA ALA A 36 -12.99 12.35 24.37
C ALA A 36 -12.16 12.27 23.07
N SER A 37 -10.83 12.23 23.17
CA SER A 37 -9.95 12.28 22.00
C SER A 37 -9.14 11.00 21.87
N ILE A 38 -8.96 10.58 20.61
CA ILE A 38 -8.09 9.48 20.21
C ILE A 38 -7.35 9.86 18.92
N TYR A 39 -6.07 9.50 18.82
CA TYR A 39 -5.25 9.76 17.66
C TYR A 39 -4.40 8.53 17.33
N GLY A 40 -4.66 7.88 16.20
CA GLY A 40 -3.85 6.78 15.68
C GLY A 40 -2.66 7.32 14.89
N THR A 41 -1.48 6.71 15.01
CA THR A 41 -0.24 7.24 14.45
C THR A 41 0.53 6.26 13.59
N GLY A 42 0.49 4.96 13.92
CA GLY A 42 1.24 3.93 13.22
C GLY A 42 0.46 2.63 13.12
N ILE A 43 0.77 1.82 12.11
CA ILE A 43 0.20 0.48 11.90
C ILE A 43 1.32 -0.47 11.47
N ASN A 44 1.32 -1.69 12.02
CA ASN A 44 2.27 -2.73 11.61
C ASN A 44 1.65 -3.73 10.62
N ALA A 45 2.44 -4.68 10.14
CA ALA A 45 1.99 -5.69 9.18
C ALA A 45 0.87 -6.62 9.71
N ARG A 46 0.67 -6.69 11.03
CA ARG A 46 -0.41 -7.45 11.67
C ARG A 46 -1.70 -6.64 11.84
N GLY A 47 -1.73 -5.37 11.42
CA GLY A 47 -2.87 -4.48 11.62
C GLY A 47 -3.02 -3.96 13.06
N GLN A 48 -1.97 -4.10 13.89
CA GLN A 48 -1.91 -3.50 15.21
C GLN A 48 -1.57 -2.02 15.06
N ILE A 49 -2.19 -1.16 15.89
CA ILE A 49 -2.09 0.29 15.76
C ILE A 49 -1.53 0.89 17.05
N SER A 50 -0.61 1.84 16.90
CA SER A 50 -0.16 2.74 17.98
C SER A 50 -0.84 4.09 17.89
N GLY A 51 -0.84 4.80 19.01
CA GLY A 51 -1.35 6.16 19.08
C GLY A 51 -1.38 6.67 20.51
N TRP A 52 -2.22 7.66 20.74
CA TRP A 52 -2.52 8.17 22.07
C TRP A 52 -4.00 8.51 22.19
N ALA A 53 -4.53 8.43 23.41
CA ALA A 53 -5.91 8.78 23.71
C ALA A 53 -6.01 9.43 25.09
N ASP A 54 -7.04 10.27 25.26
CA ASP A 54 -7.41 10.79 26.57
C ASP A 54 -7.95 9.64 27.43
N THR A 55 -7.51 9.55 28.69
CA THR A 55 -7.88 8.45 29.60
C THR A 55 -9.08 8.78 30.49
N ASP A 56 -9.45 10.06 30.56
CA ASP A 56 -10.58 10.57 31.35
C ASP A 56 -11.10 11.88 30.77
N GLY A 57 -12.10 12.48 31.44
CA GLY A 57 -12.70 13.75 31.00
C GLY A 57 -11.85 15.00 31.22
N SER A 58 -10.63 14.88 31.76
CA SER A 58 -9.71 16.04 31.99
C SER A 58 -8.98 16.50 30.73
N GLY A 59 -9.23 15.87 29.59
CA GLY A 59 -8.69 16.23 28.28
C GLY A 59 -7.17 16.02 28.20
N ALA A 60 -6.47 16.97 27.55
CA ALA A 60 -5.05 16.83 27.24
C ALA A 60 -4.11 16.63 28.44
N ALA A 61 -4.59 16.79 29.67
CA ALA A 61 -3.78 16.59 30.87
C ALA A 61 -3.43 15.11 31.14
N HIS A 62 -4.29 14.19 30.70
CA HIS A 62 -4.13 12.74 30.90
C HIS A 62 -4.25 11.97 29.58
N ARG A 63 -3.26 12.12 28.71
CA ARG A 63 -3.11 11.39 27.44
C ARG A 63 -2.15 10.24 27.62
N HIS A 64 -2.57 9.05 27.27
CA HIS A 64 -1.69 7.88 27.31
C HIS A 64 -1.52 7.26 25.94
N ALA A 65 -0.30 6.79 25.69
CA ALA A 65 0.00 5.93 24.56
C ALA A 65 -0.84 4.65 24.63
N PHE A 66 -1.28 4.14 23.48
CA PHE A 66 -2.00 2.90 23.37
C PHE A 66 -1.44 1.95 22.32
N LEU A 67 -1.77 0.68 22.49
CA LEU A 67 -1.69 -0.38 21.50
C LEU A 67 -3.11 -0.90 21.23
N TYR A 68 -3.55 -0.85 19.98
CA TYR A 68 -4.75 -1.53 19.51
C TYR A 68 -4.36 -2.85 18.85
N SER A 69 -4.94 -3.96 19.29
CA SER A 69 -4.74 -5.29 18.72
C SER A 69 -6.01 -6.10 18.86
N ASP A 70 -6.47 -6.74 17.80
CA ASP A 70 -7.60 -7.68 17.79
C ASP A 70 -8.88 -7.12 18.43
N GLY A 71 -9.19 -5.85 18.18
CA GLY A 71 -10.37 -5.18 18.73
C GLY A 71 -10.19 -4.62 20.14
N VAL A 72 -9.03 -4.77 20.76
CA VAL A 72 -8.75 -4.33 22.12
C VAL A 72 -7.78 -3.14 22.12
N LEU A 73 -8.17 -2.06 22.79
CA LEU A 73 -7.32 -0.89 23.02
C LEU A 73 -6.67 -0.99 24.40
N THR A 74 -5.34 -1.13 24.42
CA THR A 74 -4.57 -1.30 25.65
C THR A 74 -3.81 -0.02 25.96
N ASN A 75 -4.00 0.52 27.17
CA ASN A 75 -3.22 1.65 27.70
C ASN A 75 -1.79 1.20 28.03
N LEU A 76 -0.79 1.86 27.47
CA LEU A 76 0.65 1.54 27.65
C LEU A 76 1.27 2.23 28.89
N GLY A 77 0.51 3.11 29.55
CA GLY A 77 0.96 3.83 30.75
C GLY A 77 1.98 4.93 30.45
N THR A 78 2.70 5.33 31.51
CA THR A 78 3.71 6.41 31.51
C THR A 78 4.98 5.95 32.23
N LEU A 79 6.06 6.68 32.08
CA LEU A 79 7.20 6.59 32.99
C LEU A 79 6.76 6.86 34.43
N ALA A 80 7.53 6.39 35.41
CA ALA A 80 7.16 6.47 36.82
C ALA A 80 6.80 7.91 37.26
N GLY A 81 5.59 8.09 37.78
CA GLY A 81 5.03 9.38 38.21
C GLY A 81 4.62 10.33 37.10
N GLY A 82 4.68 9.90 35.83
CA GLY A 82 4.22 10.68 34.69
C GLY A 82 2.68 10.68 34.57
N THR A 83 2.17 11.63 33.79
CA THR A 83 0.73 11.81 33.50
C THR A 83 0.41 11.78 32.03
N GLN A 84 1.44 11.81 31.18
CA GLN A 84 1.28 11.84 29.71
C GLN A 84 2.25 10.89 29.05
N SER A 85 1.75 10.20 28.02
CA SER A 85 2.55 9.46 27.07
C SER A 85 1.91 9.48 25.69
N PHE A 86 2.73 9.32 24.65
CA PHE A 86 2.31 9.36 23.25
C PHE A 86 2.99 8.20 22.53
N GLY A 87 2.24 7.39 21.81
CA GLY A 87 2.79 6.44 20.84
C GLY A 87 2.82 7.13 19.48
N TYR A 88 3.92 7.00 18.73
CA TYR A 88 4.08 7.62 17.41
C TYR A 88 4.23 6.59 16.28
N ALA A 89 4.88 5.47 16.54
CA ALA A 89 5.08 4.43 15.55
C ALA A 89 5.10 3.04 16.21
N ILE A 90 4.84 2.00 15.44
CA ILE A 90 4.83 0.60 15.88
C ILE A 90 5.55 -0.28 14.87
N ASN A 91 6.31 -1.27 15.36
CA ASN A 91 6.91 -2.31 14.53
C ASN A 91 6.17 -3.66 14.64
N ASP A 92 6.60 -4.67 13.87
CA ASP A 92 5.98 -6.00 13.86
C ASP A 92 6.21 -6.82 15.13
N ALA A 93 7.12 -6.41 15.99
CA ALA A 93 7.28 -6.98 17.34
C ALA A 93 6.33 -6.33 18.37
N ALA A 94 5.41 -5.46 17.93
CA ALA A 94 4.51 -4.66 18.77
C ALA A 94 5.27 -3.72 19.75
N GLN A 95 6.50 -3.33 19.41
CA GLN A 95 7.20 -2.26 20.09
C GLN A 95 6.64 -0.93 19.59
N VAL A 96 6.26 -0.05 20.52
CA VAL A 96 5.74 1.29 20.21
C VAL A 96 6.79 2.34 20.59
N ALA A 97 7.30 3.06 19.59
CA ALA A 97 8.13 4.24 19.83
C ALA A 97 7.25 5.44 20.16
N GLY A 98 7.72 6.28 21.07
CA GLY A 98 6.92 7.39 21.53
C GLY A 98 7.64 8.34 22.48
N SER A 99 6.86 9.00 23.32
CA SER A 99 7.38 9.83 24.40
C SER A 99 6.52 9.69 25.66
N SER A 100 7.11 9.94 26.82
CA SER A 100 6.43 9.99 28.11
C SER A 100 7.10 11.01 29.00
N ASN A 101 6.31 11.74 29.79
CA ASN A 101 6.89 12.50 30.91
C ASN A 101 7.11 11.56 32.12
N SER A 102 7.96 12.00 33.05
CA SER A 102 8.27 11.28 34.29
C SER A 102 8.16 12.22 35.49
N GLY A 103 7.72 11.68 36.63
CA GLY A 103 7.54 12.49 37.85
C GLY A 103 6.62 13.68 37.61
N ASN A 104 6.82 14.76 38.33
CA ASN A 104 6.00 15.98 38.23
C ASN A 104 6.51 16.94 37.13
N THR A 105 7.18 16.45 36.10
CA THR A 105 7.70 17.26 34.99
C THR A 105 6.77 17.23 33.79
N THR A 106 6.78 18.28 32.99
CA THR A 106 6.13 18.32 31.69
C THR A 106 7.07 17.94 30.54
N SER A 107 8.35 17.71 30.85
CA SER A 107 9.35 17.34 29.84
C SER A 107 9.13 15.92 29.39
N LEU A 108 9.08 15.73 28.08
CA LEU A 108 8.92 14.43 27.45
C LEU A 108 10.27 13.77 27.20
N HIS A 109 10.37 12.50 27.53
CA HIS A 109 11.47 11.60 27.19
C HIS A 109 11.05 10.68 26.06
N ALA A 110 11.93 10.47 25.10
CA ALA A 110 11.77 9.43 24.11
C ALA A 110 11.75 8.06 24.77
N VAL A 111 10.76 7.22 24.42
CA VAL A 111 10.58 5.88 25.00
C VAL A 111 10.26 4.85 23.95
N ILE A 112 10.50 3.58 24.29
CA ILE A 112 9.96 2.41 23.58
C ILE A 112 9.14 1.60 24.59
N PHE A 113 7.83 1.45 24.30
CA PHE A 113 6.94 0.56 25.05
C PHE A 113 7.06 -0.84 24.48
N GLN A 114 7.31 -1.84 25.35
CA GLN A 114 7.50 -3.23 24.92
C GLN A 114 7.08 -4.20 26.03
N GLY A 115 6.13 -5.07 25.76
CA GLY A 115 5.76 -6.19 26.64
C GLY A 115 5.41 -5.78 28.08
N GLY A 116 4.77 -4.61 28.25
CA GLY A 116 4.41 -4.07 29.57
C GLY A 116 5.54 -3.30 30.28
N THR A 117 6.69 -3.13 29.63
CA THR A 117 7.81 -2.32 30.12
C THR A 117 8.01 -1.07 29.26
N ILE A 118 8.66 -0.05 29.81
CA ILE A 118 8.98 1.20 29.10
C ILE A 118 10.49 1.39 29.16
N LEU A 119 11.15 1.36 28.01
CA LEU A 119 12.56 1.71 27.88
C LEU A 119 12.67 3.22 27.70
N ASP A 120 13.27 3.91 28.65
CA ASP A 120 13.56 5.34 28.55
C ASP A 120 14.85 5.56 27.73
N LEU A 121 14.71 6.06 26.51
CA LEU A 121 15.85 6.36 25.63
C LEU A 121 16.62 7.61 26.09
N ASN A 122 16.03 8.42 26.97
CA ASN A 122 16.70 9.63 27.45
C ASN A 122 17.93 9.34 28.33
N VAL A 123 18.03 8.11 28.85
CA VAL A 123 19.26 7.63 29.55
C VAL A 123 20.48 7.62 28.62
N PHE A 124 20.26 7.47 27.31
CA PHE A 124 21.32 7.51 26.29
C PHE A 124 21.47 8.91 25.66
N LEU A 125 20.37 9.68 25.59
CA LEU A 125 20.32 11.00 24.96
C LEU A 125 20.79 12.10 25.90
N GLY A 126 20.53 11.99 27.20
CA GLY A 126 20.84 13.03 28.21
C GLY A 126 20.18 14.39 27.89
N ALA A 127 19.03 14.37 27.22
CA ALA A 127 18.37 15.55 26.68
C ALA A 127 17.37 16.15 27.68
N GLN A 128 17.06 17.45 27.53
CA GLN A 128 15.99 18.11 28.29
C GLN A 128 14.60 17.66 27.80
N VAL A 129 14.47 17.44 26.49
CA VAL A 129 13.27 16.94 25.84
C VAL A 129 13.70 16.01 24.72
N SER A 130 13.04 14.87 24.59
CA SER A 130 13.26 13.95 23.47
C SER A 130 11.98 13.25 23.07
N ASN A 131 11.89 12.86 21.79
CA ASN A 131 10.79 12.11 21.23
C ASN A 131 11.34 11.03 20.28
N ALA A 132 10.76 9.82 20.27
CA ALA A 132 11.02 8.79 19.28
C ALA A 132 9.83 8.72 18.33
N TYR A 133 9.95 9.31 17.15
CA TYR A 133 8.85 9.45 16.20
C TYR A 133 8.64 8.22 15.30
N ALA A 134 9.69 7.41 15.11
CA ALA A 134 9.65 6.25 14.25
C ALA A 134 10.43 5.08 14.83
N ILE A 135 10.06 3.86 14.45
CA ILE A 135 10.74 2.61 14.82
C ILE A 135 10.69 1.62 13.65
N ASN A 136 11.80 0.93 13.38
CA ASN A 136 11.85 -0.10 12.35
C ASN A 136 11.69 -1.51 12.91
N ALA A 137 11.68 -2.52 12.03
CA ALA A 137 11.54 -3.94 12.40
C ALA A 137 12.68 -4.43 13.33
N GLY A 138 13.87 -3.84 13.24
CA GLY A 138 15.02 -4.16 14.08
C GLY A 138 14.95 -3.54 15.50
N GLY A 139 13.98 -2.68 15.76
CA GLY A 139 13.84 -1.93 17.00
C GLY A 139 14.66 -0.64 17.03
N ASP A 140 15.33 -0.27 15.93
CA ASP A 140 15.99 1.03 15.83
C ASP A 140 14.94 2.13 15.77
N ALA A 141 15.15 3.21 16.54
CA ALA A 141 14.22 4.33 16.60
C ALA A 141 14.85 5.61 16.07
N ALA A 142 14.03 6.46 15.47
CA ALA A 142 14.41 7.79 15.01
C ALA A 142 13.55 8.86 15.66
N GLY A 143 14.12 10.04 15.85
CA GLY A 143 13.40 11.12 16.50
C GLY A 143 14.18 12.41 16.57
N ALA A 144 13.84 13.20 17.59
CA ALA A 144 14.53 14.44 17.88
C ALA A 144 14.78 14.60 19.39
N SER A 145 15.92 15.17 19.74
CA SER A 145 16.28 15.50 21.12
C SER A 145 16.78 16.93 21.21
N ARG A 146 16.53 17.55 22.35
CA ARG A 146 16.94 18.93 22.64
C ARG A 146 17.72 19.03 23.93
N SER A 147 18.96 19.56 23.82
CA SER A 147 19.77 19.99 24.94
C SER A 147 20.17 21.44 24.66
N GLY A 148 19.45 22.41 25.26
CA GLY A 148 19.57 23.84 24.93
C GLY A 148 18.43 24.36 24.05
N ALA A 149 18.74 25.20 23.04
CA ALA A 149 17.73 25.92 22.26
C ALA A 149 17.17 25.12 21.09
N SER A 150 17.94 24.21 20.50
CA SER A 150 17.61 23.58 19.21
C SER A 150 17.47 22.09 19.31
N PHE A 151 16.58 21.53 18.47
CA PHE A 151 16.45 20.09 18.29
C PHE A 151 17.51 19.54 17.34
N ARG A 152 17.94 18.31 17.60
CA ARG A 152 18.76 17.50 16.69
C ARG A 152 18.07 16.17 16.41
N ALA A 153 18.02 15.82 15.14
CA ALA A 153 17.61 14.49 14.72
C ALA A 153 18.58 13.45 15.27
N TYR A 154 18.07 12.29 15.64
CA TYR A 154 18.89 11.17 16.09
C TYR A 154 18.34 9.84 15.55
N ARG A 155 19.24 8.85 15.51
CA ARG A 155 18.90 7.42 15.40
C ARG A 155 19.42 6.69 16.63
N TYR A 156 18.56 5.96 17.30
CA TYR A 156 18.91 4.96 18.30
C TYR A 156 19.05 3.61 17.63
N SER A 157 20.18 2.92 17.85
CA SER A 157 20.40 1.54 17.40
C SER A 157 20.12 0.58 18.55
N ALA A 158 19.13 -0.30 18.40
CA ALA A 158 18.74 -1.28 19.40
C ALA A 158 19.83 -2.35 19.63
N ALA A 159 20.54 -2.75 18.58
CA ALA A 159 21.60 -3.74 18.67
C ALA A 159 22.82 -3.28 19.51
N GLY A 160 23.13 -1.97 19.45
CA GLY A 160 24.29 -1.39 20.13
C GLY A 160 23.96 -0.55 21.35
N ASN A 161 22.70 -0.26 21.65
CA ASN A 161 22.25 0.73 22.62
C ASN A 161 22.97 2.09 22.41
N ALA A 162 23.11 2.52 21.14
CA ALA A 162 23.91 3.66 20.73
C ALA A 162 23.06 4.72 20.03
N ILE A 163 23.42 5.98 20.23
CA ILE A 163 22.80 7.15 19.58
C ILE A 163 23.74 7.68 18.50
N THR A 164 23.21 7.88 17.30
CA THR A 164 23.81 8.68 16.24
C THR A 164 23.01 9.97 16.10
N THR A 165 23.63 11.12 16.36
CA THR A 165 23.02 12.46 16.18
C THR A 165 23.34 12.97 14.78
N LEU A 166 22.33 13.51 14.07
CA LEU A 166 22.49 14.05 12.73
C LEU A 166 22.80 15.56 12.78
N SER A 167 23.51 16.00 11.76
CA SER A 167 23.78 17.43 11.51
C SER A 167 22.53 18.13 10.93
N THR A 168 22.76 19.38 10.47
CA THR A 168 21.80 20.19 9.72
C THR A 168 22.42 20.57 8.37
N PHE A 169 21.72 21.35 7.57
CA PHE A 169 22.24 21.96 6.33
C PHE A 169 22.84 23.37 6.59
N GLY A 170 23.44 23.57 7.77
CA GLY A 170 24.04 24.84 8.22
C GLY A 170 23.23 25.55 9.30
N GLY A 171 21.92 25.36 9.36
CA GLY A 171 21.03 25.97 10.36
C GLY A 171 21.06 25.30 11.73
N THR A 172 20.06 25.61 12.56
CA THR A 172 20.08 25.27 13.99
C THR A 172 19.33 24.01 14.37
N THR A 173 18.38 23.51 13.55
CA THR A 173 17.45 22.42 13.94
C THR A 173 17.41 21.31 12.89
N SER A 174 17.33 20.06 13.36
CA SER A 174 16.93 18.89 12.55
C SER A 174 16.04 17.95 13.34
N GLN A 175 15.12 17.25 12.67
CA GLN A 175 14.24 16.23 13.26
C GLN A 175 14.04 15.09 12.26
N ALA A 176 14.01 13.83 12.74
CA ALA A 176 13.74 12.65 11.93
C ALA A 176 12.37 12.10 12.28
N TYR A 177 11.50 11.94 11.28
CA TYR A 177 10.12 11.48 11.42
C TYR A 177 9.88 10.07 10.89
N GLY A 178 10.73 9.59 9.98
CA GLY A 178 10.62 8.26 9.38
C GLY A 178 11.93 7.48 9.49
N ILE A 179 11.81 6.15 9.61
CA ILE A 179 12.91 5.19 9.50
C ILE A 179 12.44 3.96 8.73
N ASN A 180 13.22 3.51 7.75
CA ASN A 180 12.90 2.29 7.03
C ASN A 180 13.61 1.05 7.61
N VAL A 181 13.34 -0.13 7.02
CA VAL A 181 13.90 -1.41 7.46
C VAL A 181 15.43 -1.48 7.38
N PHE A 182 16.06 -0.64 6.56
CA PHE A 182 17.50 -0.56 6.40
C PHE A 182 18.16 0.51 7.28
N GLY A 183 17.37 1.21 8.13
CA GLY A 183 17.85 2.27 9.01
C GLY A 183 18.05 3.62 8.32
N ALA A 184 17.58 3.78 7.07
CA ALA A 184 17.55 5.08 6.42
C ALA A 184 16.46 5.96 7.05
N LEU A 185 16.75 7.27 7.18
CA LEU A 185 15.86 8.23 7.86
C LEU A 185 15.31 9.26 6.88
N ALA A 186 14.08 9.72 7.16
CA ALA A 186 13.49 10.92 6.57
C ALA A 186 13.13 11.93 7.66
N GLY A 187 13.15 13.21 7.31
CA GLY A 187 12.82 14.29 8.24
C GLY A 187 13.04 15.64 7.61
N PHE A 188 13.38 16.63 8.42
CA PHE A 188 13.85 17.93 7.95
C PHE A 188 15.10 18.38 8.68
N ALA A 189 15.87 19.23 8.03
CA ALA A 189 16.99 19.95 8.60
C ALA A 189 16.99 21.40 8.10
N HIS A 190 17.36 22.33 8.97
CA HIS A 190 17.43 23.74 8.60
C HIS A 190 18.68 24.03 7.78
N THR A 191 18.52 24.84 6.76
CA THR A 191 19.60 25.45 5.96
C THR A 191 20.26 26.62 6.70
N ASP A 192 21.31 27.20 6.13
CA ASP A 192 21.92 28.43 6.67
C ASP A 192 20.92 29.60 6.78
N ALA A 193 19.86 29.61 5.98
CA ALA A 193 18.78 30.59 6.03
C ALA A 193 17.71 30.27 7.09
N GLU A 194 17.86 29.19 7.86
CA GLU A 194 16.88 28.64 8.81
C GLU A 194 15.59 28.15 8.15
N ASP A 195 15.57 27.90 6.83
CA ASP A 195 14.47 27.26 6.14
C ASP A 195 14.55 25.72 6.31
N ALA A 196 13.42 25.09 6.58
CA ALA A 196 13.34 23.64 6.73
C ALA A 196 13.38 22.96 5.36
N HIS A 197 14.37 22.10 5.11
CA HIS A 197 14.42 21.25 3.93
C HIS A 197 14.28 19.78 4.32
N ALA A 198 13.45 19.03 3.58
CA ALA A 198 13.34 17.60 3.72
C ALA A 198 14.68 16.92 3.45
N PHE A 199 14.98 15.88 4.21
CA PHE A 199 16.20 15.11 4.02
C PHE A 199 15.93 13.61 3.89
N ARG A 200 16.88 12.93 3.25
CA ARG A 200 17.13 11.50 3.40
C ARG A 200 18.52 11.30 4.00
N TYR A 201 18.62 10.42 5.00
CA TYR A 201 19.90 10.04 5.59
C TYR A 201 20.11 8.53 5.46
N THR A 202 21.34 8.13 5.10
CA THR A 202 21.82 6.75 5.14
C THR A 202 23.25 6.72 5.71
N ASP A 203 23.67 5.59 6.31
CA ASP A 203 25.02 5.47 6.85
C ASP A 203 26.13 5.65 5.79
N GLY A 204 25.88 5.19 4.55
CA GLY A 204 26.84 5.30 3.46
C GLY A 204 26.76 6.60 2.66
N GLY A 205 25.58 7.24 2.59
CA GLY A 205 25.34 8.44 1.80
C GLY A 205 25.32 9.74 2.63
N GLY A 206 25.28 9.64 3.97
CA GLY A 206 25.15 10.80 4.83
C GLY A 206 23.78 11.49 4.75
N LEU A 207 23.75 12.77 5.12
CA LEU A 207 22.56 13.63 5.09
C LEU A 207 22.45 14.29 3.70
N VAL A 208 21.37 14.00 2.98
CA VAL A 208 21.09 14.51 1.62
C VAL A 208 19.90 15.45 1.68
N ASP A 209 20.06 16.67 1.20
CA ASP A 209 18.99 17.65 1.00
C ASP A 209 18.15 17.27 -0.23
N LEU A 210 16.84 17.09 -0.05
CA LEU A 210 15.89 16.74 -1.12
C LEU A 210 15.33 18.00 -1.81
N GLY A 211 15.65 19.20 -1.30
CA GLY A 211 15.15 20.47 -1.82
C GLY A 211 13.68 20.71 -1.52
N THR A 212 13.01 21.46 -2.40
CA THR A 212 11.60 21.87 -2.28
C THR A 212 10.89 21.77 -3.63
N LEU A 213 9.58 22.01 -3.67
CA LEU A 213 8.80 22.18 -4.92
C LEU A 213 8.92 23.60 -5.51
N GLY A 214 9.95 24.34 -5.14
CA GLY A 214 10.21 25.70 -5.61
C GLY A 214 9.82 26.83 -4.64
N GLY A 215 9.21 26.50 -3.50
CA GLY A 215 9.02 27.37 -2.35
C GLY A 215 10.20 27.26 -1.39
N ARG A 216 10.09 27.85 -0.18
CA ARG A 216 11.21 27.94 0.76
C ARG A 216 11.39 26.72 1.68
N ALA A 217 10.37 25.87 1.84
CA ALA A 217 10.44 24.80 2.84
C ALA A 217 9.85 23.47 2.36
N SER A 218 10.37 22.38 2.93
CA SER A 218 9.84 21.02 2.79
C SER A 218 10.11 20.21 4.06
N ILE A 219 9.29 19.18 4.31
CA ILE A 219 9.40 18.25 5.43
C ILE A 219 9.13 16.84 4.92
N GLY A 220 10.05 15.89 5.17
CA GLY A 220 9.83 14.46 4.95
C GLY A 220 9.21 13.81 6.17
N TYR A 221 8.12 13.06 6.00
CA TYR A 221 7.44 12.36 7.10
C TYR A 221 7.61 10.85 7.03
N GLY A 222 7.44 10.26 5.84
CA GLY A 222 7.54 8.82 5.62
C GLY A 222 8.70 8.45 4.70
N ILE A 223 9.22 7.23 4.85
CA ILE A 223 10.25 6.67 3.98
C ILE A 223 9.94 5.20 3.69
N ALA A 224 9.87 4.85 2.39
CA ALA A 224 9.65 3.49 1.94
C ALA A 224 10.90 2.61 2.08
N PRO A 225 10.76 1.26 2.00
CA PRO A 225 11.92 0.35 1.94
C PRO A 225 12.89 0.67 0.79
N GLY A 226 12.39 1.13 -0.37
CA GLY A 226 13.21 1.54 -1.52
C GLY A 226 14.02 2.83 -1.30
N GLY A 227 13.66 3.61 -0.27
CA GLY A 227 14.30 4.90 0.04
C GLY A 227 13.52 6.11 -0.47
N GLU A 228 12.35 5.91 -1.08
CA GLU A 228 11.45 6.99 -1.47
C GLU A 228 10.96 7.72 -0.21
N VAL A 229 10.99 9.05 -0.25
CA VAL A 229 10.55 9.91 0.87
C VAL A 229 9.26 10.60 0.48
N VAL A 230 8.29 10.63 1.38
CA VAL A 230 7.04 11.38 1.21
C VAL A 230 6.90 12.44 2.30
N GLY A 231 6.19 13.52 1.96
CA GLY A 231 6.04 14.62 2.89
C GLY A 231 5.22 15.77 2.32
N SER A 232 5.58 16.99 2.73
CA SER A 232 5.00 18.22 2.18
C SER A 232 6.09 19.24 1.83
N ALA A 233 5.89 19.97 0.74
CA ALA A 233 6.80 21.00 0.27
C ALA A 233 6.04 22.20 -0.27
N TYR A 234 6.53 23.40 -0.02
CA TYR A 234 5.94 24.64 -0.51
C TYR A 234 6.19 24.83 -2.01
N LEU A 235 5.15 25.28 -2.71
CA LEU A 235 5.19 25.68 -4.11
C LEU A 235 5.88 27.04 -4.29
N PRO A 236 6.27 27.43 -5.53
CA PRO A 236 6.82 28.74 -5.81
C PRO A 236 5.92 29.87 -5.27
N GLY A 237 6.54 30.85 -4.57
CA GLY A 237 5.83 31.94 -3.92
C GLY A 237 5.17 31.56 -2.60
N ASP A 238 5.53 30.44 -2.01
CA ASP A 238 5.02 29.92 -0.73
C ASP A 238 3.48 29.79 -0.69
N LEU A 239 2.88 29.38 -1.80
CA LEU A 239 1.42 29.33 -2.00
C LEU A 239 0.71 28.22 -1.20
N GLY A 240 1.41 27.51 -0.35
CA GLY A 240 0.90 26.39 0.45
C GLY A 240 1.68 25.13 0.18
N PRO A 241 1.78 24.22 1.17
CA PRO A 241 2.49 22.96 0.99
C PRO A 241 1.62 21.99 0.18
N HIS A 242 2.24 21.34 -0.80
CA HIS A 242 1.69 20.17 -1.46
C HIS A 242 2.41 18.90 -0.98
N ALA A 243 1.67 17.80 -0.94
CA ALA A 243 2.23 16.48 -0.72
C ALA A 243 3.18 16.12 -1.86
N PHE A 244 4.32 15.53 -1.51
CA PHE A 244 5.32 15.11 -2.47
C PHE A 244 5.75 13.65 -2.26
N ILE A 245 6.31 13.07 -3.32
CA ILE A 245 7.18 11.89 -3.29
C ILE A 245 8.53 12.26 -3.88
N ASP A 246 9.63 11.83 -3.23
CA ASP A 246 10.98 11.90 -3.77
C ASP A 246 11.50 10.47 -3.99
N ASP A 247 11.74 10.13 -5.25
CA ASP A 247 12.31 8.86 -5.72
C ASP A 247 13.71 9.04 -6.33
N GLY A 248 14.35 10.16 -6.01
CA GLY A 248 15.58 10.70 -6.56
C GLY A 248 15.36 12.09 -7.15
N THR A 249 14.10 12.48 -7.30
CA THR A 249 13.64 13.82 -7.65
C THR A 249 12.31 14.07 -6.95
N MET A 250 12.10 15.27 -6.40
CA MET A 250 10.86 15.62 -5.71
C MET A 250 9.73 15.89 -6.72
N HIS A 251 8.64 15.14 -6.60
CA HIS A 251 7.44 15.25 -7.44
C HIS A 251 6.23 15.67 -6.60
N ASP A 252 5.49 16.69 -7.07
CA ASP A 252 4.20 17.10 -6.52
C ASP A 252 3.14 16.03 -6.84
N ILE A 253 2.44 15.50 -5.84
CA ILE A 253 1.34 14.55 -6.02
C ILE A 253 -0.04 15.21 -5.95
N GLY A 254 -0.09 16.55 -5.87
CA GLY A 254 -1.28 17.37 -5.97
C GLY A 254 -2.12 17.47 -4.70
N THR A 255 -3.38 17.86 -4.87
CA THR A 255 -4.39 18.05 -3.82
C THR A 255 -5.74 17.46 -4.26
N LEU A 256 -6.71 17.44 -3.35
CA LEU A 256 -8.13 17.14 -3.65
C LEU A 256 -8.89 18.36 -4.19
N GLY A 257 -8.19 19.32 -4.78
CA GLY A 257 -8.74 20.52 -5.38
C GLY A 257 -8.65 21.77 -4.49
N GLY A 258 -8.12 21.66 -3.27
CA GLY A 258 -7.83 22.78 -2.38
C GLY A 258 -6.39 23.28 -2.52
N GLY A 259 -5.96 24.10 -1.57
CA GLY A 259 -4.66 24.78 -1.62
C GLY A 259 -3.53 24.07 -0.88
N SER A 260 -3.75 22.92 -0.24
CA SER A 260 -2.70 22.23 0.52
C SER A 260 -2.93 20.73 0.62
N SER A 261 -1.83 19.98 0.74
CA SER A 261 -1.82 18.56 1.08
C SER A 261 -0.51 18.17 1.80
N THR A 262 -0.55 17.09 2.55
CA THR A 262 0.59 16.52 3.26
C THR A 262 0.52 14.99 3.19
N ALA A 263 1.58 14.34 2.75
CA ALA A 263 1.74 12.89 2.79
C ALA A 263 2.45 12.49 4.08
N PHE A 264 1.86 11.56 4.85
CA PHE A 264 2.42 11.13 6.14
C PHE A 264 3.10 9.77 6.06
N SER A 265 2.61 8.86 5.23
CA SER A 265 3.10 7.49 5.19
C SER A 265 3.06 6.94 3.77
N ILE A 266 4.01 6.03 3.49
CA ILE A 266 4.13 5.29 2.23
C ILE A 266 4.44 3.83 2.56
N ASN A 267 3.82 2.87 1.86
CA ASN A 267 4.12 1.44 1.97
C ASN A 267 5.06 0.97 0.85
N ALA A 268 5.47 -0.31 0.89
CA ALA A 268 6.36 -0.91 -0.11
C ALA A 268 5.78 -0.95 -1.53
N ALA A 269 4.46 -0.90 -1.68
CA ALA A 269 3.78 -0.85 -2.98
C ALA A 269 3.67 0.58 -3.56
N GLY A 270 4.18 1.61 -2.85
CA GLY A 270 4.07 3.01 -3.25
C GLY A 270 2.70 3.64 -2.97
N THR A 271 1.84 2.98 -2.17
CA THR A 271 0.61 3.60 -1.70
C THR A 271 0.93 4.64 -0.64
N ILE A 272 0.46 5.87 -0.85
CA ILE A 272 0.71 7.01 0.04
C ILE A 272 -0.60 7.44 0.69
N VAL A 273 -0.56 7.81 1.97
CA VAL A 273 -1.72 8.35 2.68
C VAL A 273 -1.38 9.66 3.39
N GLY A 274 -2.40 10.48 3.60
CA GLY A 274 -2.21 11.79 4.20
C GLY A 274 -3.49 12.58 4.37
N GLU A 275 -3.33 13.89 4.40
CA GLU A 275 -4.44 14.86 4.40
C GLU A 275 -4.31 15.84 3.25
N SER A 276 -5.45 16.30 2.73
CA SER A 276 -5.53 17.32 1.71
C SER A 276 -6.76 18.19 1.93
N THR A 277 -6.69 19.44 1.57
CA THR A 277 -7.89 20.27 1.46
C THR A 277 -8.63 19.97 0.15
N ASP A 278 -9.98 19.92 0.23
CA ASP A 278 -10.85 19.88 -0.94
C ASP A 278 -11.06 21.28 -1.54
N ALA A 279 -11.81 21.38 -2.63
CA ALA A 279 -12.12 22.66 -3.31
C ALA A 279 -12.92 23.65 -2.43
N GLN A 280 -13.52 23.19 -1.32
CA GLN A 280 -14.22 24.00 -0.35
C GLN A 280 -13.33 24.40 0.85
N GLY A 281 -12.04 23.97 0.84
CA GLY A 281 -11.09 24.23 1.90
C GLY A 281 -11.25 23.32 3.12
N SER A 282 -12.03 22.24 3.04
CA SER A 282 -12.20 21.27 4.13
C SER A 282 -11.11 20.21 4.09
N SER A 283 -10.58 19.83 5.27
CA SER A 283 -9.60 18.73 5.37
C SER A 283 -10.25 17.39 5.07
N ARG A 284 -9.57 16.58 4.27
CA ARG A 284 -9.93 15.22 3.86
C ARG A 284 -8.74 14.29 3.97
N ALA A 285 -8.99 13.09 4.49
CA ALA A 285 -8.03 12.01 4.40
C ALA A 285 -7.94 11.50 2.96
N PHE A 286 -6.74 11.30 2.44
CA PHE A 286 -6.55 10.77 1.09
C PHE A 286 -5.74 9.47 1.07
N VAL A 287 -5.93 8.71 0.00
CA VAL A 287 -5.03 7.69 -0.49
C VAL A 287 -4.56 8.08 -1.89
N TYR A 288 -3.25 7.97 -2.14
CA TYR A 288 -2.66 8.13 -3.46
C TYR A 288 -2.09 6.80 -3.91
N ALA A 289 -2.57 6.29 -5.02
CA ALA A 289 -2.15 5.03 -5.62
C ALA A 289 -2.31 5.11 -7.14
N SER A 290 -1.46 4.42 -7.89
CA SER A 290 -1.51 4.38 -9.37
C SER A 290 -1.55 5.77 -10.03
N GLY A 291 -0.88 6.75 -9.44
CA GLY A 291 -0.79 8.12 -9.97
C GLY A 291 -2.00 9.02 -9.69
N ALA A 292 -2.94 8.62 -8.83
CA ALA A 292 -4.14 9.40 -8.52
C ALA A 292 -4.36 9.56 -7.01
N MET A 293 -4.72 10.79 -6.59
CA MET A 293 -5.14 11.09 -5.22
C MET A 293 -6.67 10.94 -5.11
N VAL A 294 -7.14 10.18 -4.13
CA VAL A 294 -8.56 9.88 -3.91
C VAL A 294 -8.95 10.21 -2.48
N ASP A 295 -10.07 10.91 -2.30
CA ASP A 295 -10.67 11.16 -0.98
C ASP A 295 -11.18 9.84 -0.39
N LEU A 296 -10.61 9.42 0.76
CA LEU A 296 -10.98 8.20 1.45
C LEU A 296 -12.47 8.17 1.86
N ASN A 297 -13.11 9.32 2.03
CA ASN A 297 -14.55 9.37 2.34
C ASN A 297 -15.42 8.85 1.20
N THR A 298 -14.95 8.93 -0.06
CA THR A 298 -15.71 8.49 -1.24
C THR A 298 -15.63 6.98 -1.47
N VAL A 299 -14.66 6.33 -0.84
CA VAL A 299 -14.33 4.90 -1.08
C VAL A 299 -14.38 4.06 0.21
N THR A 300 -14.83 4.64 1.34
CA THR A 300 -14.92 3.94 2.64
C THR A 300 -16.36 3.81 3.10
N SER A 301 -16.75 2.59 3.45
CA SER A 301 -18.02 2.26 4.09
C SER A 301 -17.87 2.11 5.61
N GLY A 302 -18.97 2.17 6.36
CA GLY A 302 -18.98 1.92 7.81
C GLY A 302 -18.57 3.12 8.68
N LEU A 303 -18.49 4.33 8.13
CA LEU A 303 -18.10 5.55 8.87
C LEU A 303 -19.19 6.09 9.84
N GLY A 304 -20.44 5.62 9.73
CA GLY A 304 -21.52 6.04 10.64
C GLY A 304 -21.84 7.55 10.62
N GLY A 305 -21.53 8.23 9.51
CA GLY A 305 -21.72 9.68 9.35
C GLY A 305 -20.49 10.53 9.72
N SER A 306 -19.40 9.90 10.17
CA SER A 306 -18.11 10.59 10.41
C SER A 306 -17.44 10.94 9.10
N THR A 307 -16.66 12.04 9.09
CA THR A 307 -15.81 12.43 7.98
C THR A 307 -14.36 12.20 8.33
N LEU A 308 -13.64 11.44 7.52
CA LEU A 308 -12.20 11.24 7.67
C LEU A 308 -11.46 12.49 7.19
N THR A 309 -10.69 13.10 8.11
CA THR A 309 -9.96 14.33 7.84
C THR A 309 -8.48 14.12 7.59
N THR A 310 -7.91 13.06 8.19
CA THR A 310 -6.50 12.74 8.05
C THR A 310 -6.28 11.22 8.08
N ALA A 311 -5.30 10.72 7.31
CA ALA A 311 -4.82 9.35 7.36
C ALA A 311 -3.31 9.38 7.65
N THR A 312 -2.88 8.72 8.73
CA THR A 312 -1.52 8.86 9.28
C THR A 312 -0.58 7.74 8.93
N ALA A 313 -1.10 6.54 8.66
CA ALA A 313 -0.26 5.38 8.41
C ALA A 313 -0.93 4.39 7.46
N VAL A 314 -0.12 3.70 6.66
CA VAL A 314 -0.52 2.60 5.78
C VAL A 314 0.49 1.46 5.90
N ASN A 315 0.02 0.19 5.97
CA ASN A 315 0.87 -0.99 5.94
C ASN A 315 0.90 -1.65 4.55
N ASP A 316 1.72 -2.69 4.39
CA ASP A 316 1.85 -3.40 3.11
C ASP A 316 0.62 -4.28 2.76
N ALA A 317 -0.27 -4.54 3.72
CA ALA A 317 -1.57 -5.13 3.47
C ALA A 317 -2.61 -4.10 2.96
N GLY A 318 -2.25 -2.83 2.80
CA GLY A 318 -3.12 -1.75 2.38
C GLY A 318 -4.08 -1.27 3.47
N GLN A 319 -3.92 -1.70 4.73
CA GLN A 319 -4.71 -1.20 5.84
C GLN A 319 -4.23 0.21 6.22
N ILE A 320 -5.16 1.12 6.48
CA ILE A 320 -4.90 2.54 6.74
C ILE A 320 -5.39 2.91 8.13
N VAL A 321 -4.63 3.74 8.85
CA VAL A 321 -5.10 4.43 10.06
C VAL A 321 -5.62 5.81 9.65
N ALA A 322 -6.88 6.09 9.96
CA ALA A 322 -7.51 7.36 9.62
C ALA A 322 -8.39 7.87 10.78
N MET A 323 -8.59 9.19 10.81
CA MET A 323 -9.28 9.86 11.90
C MET A 323 -10.31 10.86 11.42
N SER A 324 -11.34 11.04 12.26
CA SER A 324 -12.32 12.10 12.18
C SER A 324 -12.01 13.15 13.23
N CYS A 325 -11.59 14.34 12.81
CA CYS A 325 -11.16 15.41 13.69
C CYS A 325 -11.95 16.68 13.43
N THR A 326 -12.24 17.45 14.49
CA THR A 326 -12.85 18.79 14.41
C THR A 326 -11.85 19.91 14.44
N GLY A 327 -10.56 19.58 14.67
CA GLY A 327 -9.44 20.51 14.71
C GLY A 327 -8.12 19.75 14.92
N PRO A 328 -6.97 20.46 14.91
CA PRO A 328 -5.68 19.83 15.11
C PRO A 328 -5.60 19.06 16.43
N LEU A 329 -5.29 17.76 16.37
CA LEU A 329 -5.22 16.84 17.52
C LEU A 329 -6.51 16.76 18.37
N GLN A 330 -7.67 17.15 17.82
CA GLN A 330 -8.98 17.04 18.43
C GLN A 330 -9.82 16.03 17.63
N CYS A 331 -9.39 14.79 17.64
CA CYS A 331 -10.03 13.71 16.90
C CYS A 331 -10.92 12.89 17.84
N GLN A 332 -12.20 12.82 17.52
CA GLN A 332 -13.20 12.10 18.31
C GLN A 332 -13.25 10.62 17.99
N GLN A 333 -12.78 10.24 16.78
CA GLN A 333 -12.77 8.85 16.36
C GLN A 333 -11.52 8.54 15.52
N ALA A 334 -10.97 7.37 15.76
CA ALA A 334 -9.93 6.78 14.94
C ALA A 334 -10.41 5.43 14.40
N TYR A 335 -10.00 5.13 13.19
CA TYR A 335 -10.39 3.93 12.45
C TYR A 335 -9.17 3.20 11.91
N ARG A 336 -9.25 1.86 11.86
CA ARG A 336 -8.52 1.07 10.88
C ARG A 336 -9.41 0.92 9.66
N LEU A 337 -8.94 1.31 8.50
CA LEU A 337 -9.61 1.06 7.23
C LEU A 337 -9.02 -0.21 6.64
N ASP A 338 -9.80 -1.26 6.58
CA ASP A 338 -9.40 -2.52 5.95
C ASP A 338 -9.81 -2.49 4.48
N PRO A 339 -8.93 -2.88 3.52
CA PRO A 339 -9.32 -3.02 2.13
C PRO A 339 -10.55 -3.92 2.01
N ALA A 340 -11.59 -3.42 1.36
CA ALA A 340 -12.77 -4.23 1.10
C ALA A 340 -12.41 -5.38 0.15
N PRO A 341 -12.92 -6.59 0.37
CA PRO A 341 -12.70 -7.68 -0.57
C PRO A 341 -13.19 -7.29 -1.97
N ALA A 342 -12.35 -7.43 -2.98
CA ALA A 342 -12.75 -7.20 -4.35
C ALA A 342 -13.88 -8.17 -4.74
N ALA A 343 -14.82 -7.69 -5.57
CA ALA A 343 -15.92 -8.50 -6.04
C ALA A 343 -15.37 -9.71 -6.83
N LYS A 344 -15.82 -10.91 -6.46
CA LYS A 344 -15.59 -12.12 -7.25
C LYS A 344 -16.51 -12.11 -8.46
N VAL A 345 -15.94 -12.38 -9.63
CA VAL A 345 -16.66 -12.52 -10.88
C VAL A 345 -16.24 -13.84 -11.53
N ALA A 346 -17.16 -14.46 -12.30
CA ALA A 346 -16.83 -15.70 -12.97
C ALA A 346 -16.05 -15.44 -14.27
N ALA A 347 -14.87 -16.01 -14.41
CA ALA A 347 -14.20 -16.17 -15.69
C ALA A 347 -14.79 -17.38 -16.39
N ILE A 348 -15.40 -17.16 -17.56
CA ILE A 348 -16.14 -18.17 -18.33
C ILE A 348 -15.24 -18.73 -19.43
N GLU A 349 -15.21 -20.08 -19.57
CA GLU A 349 -14.48 -20.73 -20.63
C GLU A 349 -15.35 -20.92 -21.89
N TYR A 350 -14.80 -20.53 -23.02
CA TYR A 350 -15.34 -20.75 -24.37
C TYR A 350 -14.40 -21.60 -25.20
N HIS A 351 -14.93 -22.34 -26.16
CA HIS A 351 -14.19 -23.13 -27.12
C HIS A 351 -14.67 -22.87 -28.56
N HIS A 352 -13.72 -22.67 -29.46
CA HIS A 352 -13.99 -22.58 -30.89
C HIS A 352 -13.53 -23.87 -31.56
N ALA A 353 -14.51 -24.74 -31.90
CA ALA A 353 -14.23 -26.09 -32.37
C ALA A 353 -13.41 -26.17 -33.66
N ALA A 354 -13.64 -25.26 -34.64
CA ALA A 354 -12.88 -25.26 -35.90
C ALA A 354 -11.42 -24.90 -35.74
N PHE A 355 -11.06 -24.15 -34.69
CA PHE A 355 -9.69 -23.73 -34.40
C PHE A 355 -9.07 -24.55 -33.27
N ASP A 356 -9.86 -25.37 -32.58
CA ASP A 356 -9.51 -26.06 -31.35
C ASP A 356 -8.89 -25.05 -30.34
N HIS A 357 -9.56 -23.91 -30.16
CA HIS A 357 -9.05 -22.78 -29.38
C HIS A 357 -9.90 -22.53 -28.14
N TYR A 358 -9.25 -22.49 -26.97
CA TYR A 358 -9.87 -22.16 -25.69
C TYR A 358 -9.63 -20.69 -25.34
N PHE A 359 -10.68 -20.05 -24.84
CA PHE A 359 -10.67 -18.65 -24.44
C PHE A 359 -11.39 -18.49 -23.09
N ILE A 360 -10.82 -17.72 -22.17
CA ILE A 360 -11.45 -17.38 -20.89
C ILE A 360 -11.64 -15.87 -20.78
N THR A 361 -12.77 -15.44 -20.28
CA THR A 361 -13.02 -14.02 -20.00
C THR A 361 -13.95 -13.84 -18.81
N ALA A 362 -13.69 -12.78 -18.02
CA ALA A 362 -14.55 -12.26 -16.99
C ALA A 362 -15.16 -10.90 -17.39
N ILE A 363 -14.89 -10.42 -18.62
CA ILE A 363 -15.31 -9.10 -19.10
C ILE A 363 -16.77 -9.21 -19.60
N PRO A 364 -17.75 -8.50 -18.99
CA PRO A 364 -19.16 -8.66 -19.29
C PRO A 364 -19.52 -8.41 -20.75
N ASP A 365 -18.90 -7.42 -21.41
CA ASP A 365 -19.15 -7.09 -22.82
C ASP A 365 -18.66 -8.22 -23.77
N GLU A 366 -17.52 -8.84 -23.46
CA GLU A 366 -17.02 -9.99 -24.23
C GLU A 366 -17.94 -11.20 -24.05
N ILE A 367 -18.36 -11.49 -22.81
CA ILE A 367 -19.31 -12.57 -22.51
C ILE A 367 -20.61 -12.37 -23.31
N ALA A 368 -21.16 -11.15 -23.29
CA ALA A 368 -22.40 -10.85 -24.05
C ALA A 368 -22.22 -11.04 -25.55
N LYS A 369 -21.09 -10.63 -26.13
CA LYS A 369 -20.80 -10.80 -27.56
C LYS A 369 -20.58 -12.27 -27.97
N LEU A 370 -19.94 -13.06 -27.12
CA LEU A 370 -19.74 -14.50 -27.32
C LEU A 370 -21.07 -15.25 -27.23
N ASP A 371 -21.88 -14.99 -26.21
CA ASP A 371 -23.16 -15.66 -25.99
C ASP A 371 -24.22 -15.32 -27.07
N SER A 372 -24.21 -14.08 -27.56
CA SER A 372 -25.11 -13.64 -28.62
C SER A 372 -24.69 -14.10 -30.03
N GLY A 373 -23.52 -14.74 -30.19
CA GLY A 373 -22.97 -15.19 -31.44
C GLY A 373 -22.42 -14.10 -32.35
N VAL A 374 -22.21 -12.87 -31.82
CA VAL A 374 -21.50 -11.80 -32.54
C VAL A 374 -20.10 -12.28 -32.93
N PHE A 375 -19.45 -13.03 -32.04
CA PHE A 375 -18.26 -13.79 -32.36
C PHE A 375 -18.64 -15.23 -32.72
N ALA A 376 -18.83 -15.48 -34.01
CA ALA A 376 -19.29 -16.76 -34.48
C ALA A 376 -18.32 -17.91 -34.21
N GLY A 377 -18.84 -19.11 -33.93
CA GLY A 377 -18.05 -20.33 -33.75
C GLY A 377 -17.59 -20.59 -32.31
N TRP A 378 -17.79 -19.65 -31.38
CA TRP A 378 -17.50 -19.83 -29.97
C TRP A 378 -18.72 -20.40 -29.21
N THR A 379 -18.46 -21.36 -28.33
CA THR A 379 -19.48 -21.96 -27.47
C THR A 379 -18.94 -22.09 -26.05
N ARG A 380 -19.79 -21.89 -25.04
CA ARG A 380 -19.42 -22.18 -23.65
C ARG A 380 -19.10 -23.64 -23.47
N THR A 381 -18.00 -23.94 -22.74
CA THR A 381 -17.64 -25.33 -22.41
C THR A 381 -18.38 -25.83 -21.15
N GLY A 382 -18.95 -24.93 -20.37
CA GLY A 382 -19.45 -25.18 -19.02
C GLY A 382 -18.36 -24.99 -17.94
N GLY A 383 -17.09 -24.82 -18.33
CA GLY A 383 -15.99 -24.48 -17.42
C GLY A 383 -16.06 -23.03 -16.97
N SER A 384 -15.83 -22.79 -15.69
CA SER A 384 -15.67 -21.45 -15.12
C SER A 384 -14.94 -21.52 -13.80
N PHE A 385 -14.36 -20.39 -13.37
CA PHE A 385 -13.79 -20.20 -12.03
C PHE A 385 -13.85 -18.73 -11.66
N ASN A 386 -13.85 -18.45 -10.34
CA ASN A 386 -13.89 -17.07 -9.86
C ASN A 386 -12.52 -16.38 -10.01
N VAL A 387 -12.58 -15.09 -10.30
CA VAL A 387 -11.44 -14.17 -10.32
C VAL A 387 -11.85 -12.86 -9.64
N TYR A 388 -10.93 -11.95 -9.37
CA TYR A 388 -11.27 -10.62 -8.88
C TYR A 388 -11.33 -9.63 -10.05
N ALA A 389 -12.40 -8.83 -10.08
CA ALA A 389 -12.61 -7.81 -11.11
C ALA A 389 -11.71 -6.58 -10.95
N ALA A 390 -11.20 -6.36 -9.75
CA ALA A 390 -10.32 -5.24 -9.39
C ALA A 390 -9.15 -5.73 -8.53
N ASP A 391 -8.24 -4.84 -8.19
CA ASP A 391 -7.08 -5.15 -7.36
C ASP A 391 -7.52 -5.72 -6.00
N GLN A 392 -6.89 -6.79 -5.60
CA GLN A 392 -7.11 -7.50 -4.35
C GLN A 392 -5.77 -7.86 -3.73
N VAL A 393 -5.59 -7.58 -2.46
CA VAL A 393 -4.38 -7.97 -1.72
C VAL A 393 -4.14 -9.47 -1.86
N GLY A 394 -2.92 -9.86 -2.23
CA GLY A 394 -2.55 -11.26 -2.46
C GLY A 394 -2.96 -11.81 -3.83
N ALA A 395 -3.55 -11.00 -4.71
CA ALA A 395 -3.80 -11.36 -6.11
C ALA A 395 -2.88 -10.57 -7.06
N MET A 396 -2.59 -11.18 -8.20
CA MET A 396 -1.76 -10.60 -9.25
C MET A 396 -2.60 -10.30 -10.49
N PRO A 397 -2.35 -9.18 -11.18
CA PRO A 397 -3.01 -8.89 -12.44
C PRO A 397 -2.58 -9.90 -13.52
N VAL A 398 -3.52 -10.36 -14.30
CA VAL A 398 -3.30 -11.34 -15.37
C VAL A 398 -3.17 -10.66 -16.72
N CYS A 399 -1.96 -10.76 -17.30
CA CYS A 399 -1.71 -10.37 -18.69
C CYS A 399 -2.42 -11.33 -19.64
N ARG A 400 -3.20 -10.81 -20.60
CA ARG A 400 -3.77 -11.57 -21.71
C ARG A 400 -3.11 -11.18 -23.00
N PHE A 401 -2.67 -12.18 -23.75
CA PHE A 401 -2.04 -12.04 -25.06
C PHE A 401 -2.85 -12.78 -26.11
N PHE A 402 -2.85 -12.25 -27.32
CA PHE A 402 -3.47 -12.81 -28.51
C PHE A 402 -2.47 -12.97 -29.65
N SER A 403 -2.59 -14.05 -30.41
CA SER A 403 -1.76 -14.26 -31.60
C SER A 403 -2.57 -14.73 -32.78
N THR A 404 -2.36 -14.09 -33.94
CA THR A 404 -2.86 -14.49 -35.27
C THR A 404 -1.77 -15.05 -36.18
N THR A 405 -0.53 -15.18 -35.69
CA THR A 405 0.62 -15.66 -36.47
C THR A 405 0.41 -17.06 -37.00
N PHE A 406 -0.51 -17.82 -36.40
CA PHE A 406 -0.83 -19.21 -36.75
C PHE A 406 -2.04 -19.35 -37.65
N ALA A 407 -2.38 -18.32 -38.42
CA ALA A 407 -3.55 -18.32 -39.30
C ALA A 407 -3.68 -19.61 -40.13
N PRO A 408 -4.90 -20.17 -40.30
CA PRO A 408 -6.20 -19.63 -39.90
C PRO A 408 -6.55 -19.76 -38.41
N LYS A 409 -5.71 -20.39 -37.62
CA LYS A 409 -5.89 -20.54 -36.17
C LYS A 409 -5.43 -19.29 -35.41
N SER A 410 -5.92 -19.13 -34.21
CA SER A 410 -5.53 -18.11 -33.26
C SER A 410 -5.24 -18.74 -31.92
N SER A 411 -4.62 -18.00 -31.02
CA SER A 411 -4.31 -18.46 -29.67
C SER A 411 -4.40 -17.32 -28.67
N HIS A 412 -4.81 -17.65 -27.43
CA HIS A 412 -4.69 -16.76 -26.28
C HIS A 412 -3.76 -17.38 -25.24
N PHE A 413 -3.03 -16.50 -24.56
CA PHE A 413 -2.15 -16.86 -23.46
C PHE A 413 -2.38 -15.93 -22.28
N TYR A 414 -2.45 -16.49 -21.06
CA TYR A 414 -2.72 -15.76 -19.84
C TYR A 414 -1.64 -16.06 -18.81
N THR A 415 -1.14 -15.03 -18.15
CA THR A 415 -0.18 -15.22 -17.07
C THR A 415 -0.30 -14.15 -15.98
N PRO A 416 -0.30 -14.52 -14.69
CA PRO A 416 -0.12 -13.60 -13.57
C PRO A 416 1.36 -13.34 -13.22
N ASP A 417 2.33 -14.08 -13.83
CA ASP A 417 3.76 -13.87 -13.56
C ASP A 417 4.27 -12.65 -14.33
N PRO A 418 4.75 -11.58 -13.64
CA PRO A 418 5.23 -10.36 -14.29
C PRO A 418 6.43 -10.62 -15.23
N ARG A 419 7.29 -11.60 -14.90
CA ARG A 419 8.46 -11.95 -15.72
C ARG A 419 8.01 -12.64 -17.00
N GLU A 420 7.08 -13.60 -16.90
CA GLU A 420 6.52 -14.26 -18.08
C GLU A 420 5.73 -13.26 -18.93
N CYS A 421 4.96 -12.34 -18.31
CA CYS A 421 4.29 -11.25 -19.02
C CYS A 421 5.28 -10.37 -19.80
N ALA A 422 6.43 -10.00 -19.20
CA ALA A 422 7.45 -9.21 -19.88
C ALA A 422 8.10 -9.96 -21.06
N ILE A 423 8.37 -11.26 -20.91
CA ILE A 423 8.96 -12.11 -21.96
C ILE A 423 8.00 -12.22 -23.15
N VAL A 424 6.71 -12.53 -22.89
CA VAL A 424 5.74 -12.69 -23.97
C VAL A 424 5.44 -11.35 -24.65
N ARG A 425 5.42 -10.24 -23.91
CA ARG A 425 5.28 -8.89 -24.48
C ARG A 425 6.40 -8.52 -25.46
N ALA A 426 7.61 -9.01 -25.22
CA ALA A 426 8.76 -8.78 -26.12
C ALA A 426 8.73 -9.67 -27.38
N ASN A 427 7.88 -10.70 -27.43
CA ASN A 427 7.76 -11.62 -28.56
C ASN A 427 6.80 -11.05 -29.62
N ALA A 428 7.31 -10.73 -30.81
CA ALA A 428 6.55 -10.14 -31.91
C ALA A 428 5.37 -10.99 -32.43
N ASN A 429 5.32 -12.27 -32.08
CA ASN A 429 4.20 -13.16 -32.43
C ASN A 429 2.98 -13.00 -31.52
N TRP A 430 3.09 -12.26 -30.41
CA TRP A 430 2.05 -12.07 -29.45
C TRP A 430 1.73 -10.59 -29.26
N GLN A 431 0.46 -10.25 -29.25
CA GLN A 431 -0.05 -8.92 -28.95
C GLN A 431 -0.66 -8.92 -27.54
N LEU A 432 -0.18 -8.03 -26.68
CA LEU A 432 -0.81 -7.79 -25.37
C LEU A 432 -2.17 -7.13 -25.58
N GLU A 433 -3.24 -7.77 -25.11
CA GLU A 433 -4.60 -7.22 -25.11
C GLU A 433 -4.89 -6.39 -23.87
N GLY A 434 -4.21 -6.66 -22.73
CA GLY A 434 -4.32 -5.92 -21.49
C GLY A 434 -4.25 -6.80 -20.25
N LEU A 435 -4.53 -6.19 -19.10
CA LEU A 435 -4.77 -6.87 -17.83
C LEU A 435 -6.28 -7.13 -17.74
N VAL A 436 -6.68 -8.39 -17.55
CA VAL A 436 -8.08 -8.79 -17.75
C VAL A 436 -8.83 -9.14 -16.47
N PHE A 437 -8.14 -9.52 -15.43
CA PHE A 437 -8.63 -9.77 -14.07
C PHE A 437 -7.46 -9.96 -13.11
N ASN A 438 -7.72 -10.03 -11.80
CA ASN A 438 -6.72 -10.33 -10.78
C ASN A 438 -7.00 -11.70 -10.17
N ILE A 439 -5.94 -12.46 -9.85
CA ILE A 439 -6.04 -13.80 -9.29
C ILE A 439 -4.86 -14.11 -8.34
N PRO A 440 -5.08 -14.79 -7.20
CA PRO A 440 -4.00 -15.29 -6.37
C PRO A 440 -3.10 -16.28 -7.12
N VAL A 441 -1.81 -16.28 -6.77
CA VAL A 441 -0.82 -17.18 -7.35
C VAL A 441 -0.42 -18.28 -6.36
N PRO A 442 -0.04 -19.48 -6.84
CA PRO A 442 0.43 -20.55 -5.98
C PRO A 442 1.84 -20.23 -5.44
N ALA A 443 2.19 -20.86 -4.31
CA ALA A 443 3.57 -20.93 -3.84
C ALA A 443 4.44 -21.79 -4.78
N ALA A 444 5.76 -21.80 -4.58
CA ALA A 444 6.70 -22.54 -5.42
C ALA A 444 6.45 -24.06 -5.46
N ASP A 445 5.85 -24.61 -4.40
CA ASP A 445 5.45 -26.02 -4.31
C ASP A 445 4.08 -26.31 -4.95
N GLY A 446 3.40 -25.30 -5.51
CA GLY A 446 2.09 -25.40 -6.11
C GLY A 446 0.91 -25.21 -5.13
N ALA A 447 1.17 -24.97 -3.86
CA ALA A 447 0.12 -24.78 -2.87
C ALA A 447 -0.61 -23.44 -3.11
N CYS A 448 -1.93 -23.50 -3.11
CA CYS A 448 -2.77 -22.31 -3.20
C CYS A 448 -3.04 -21.69 -1.83
N PRO A 449 -3.17 -20.35 -1.72
CA PRO A 449 -3.59 -19.68 -0.50
C PRO A 449 -4.93 -20.21 0.03
N ALA A 450 -5.17 -20.03 1.33
CA ALA A 450 -6.45 -20.39 1.95
C ALA A 450 -7.64 -19.75 1.22
N ASN A 451 -8.78 -20.46 1.16
CA ASN A 451 -10.00 -20.04 0.45
C ASN A 451 -9.82 -19.85 -1.08
N THR A 452 -8.86 -20.56 -1.66
CA THR A 452 -8.69 -20.63 -3.13
C THR A 452 -8.53 -22.06 -3.60
N ALA A 453 -8.80 -22.32 -4.89
CA ALA A 453 -8.70 -23.61 -5.54
C ALA A 453 -7.72 -23.55 -6.73
N PRO A 454 -6.95 -24.62 -7.00
CA PRO A 454 -6.01 -24.66 -8.11
C PRO A 454 -6.67 -24.43 -9.47
N VAL A 455 -6.05 -23.63 -10.32
CA VAL A 455 -6.31 -23.50 -11.74
C VAL A 455 -5.11 -24.05 -12.50
N TYR A 456 -5.31 -25.12 -13.22
CA TYR A 456 -4.29 -25.81 -13.99
C TYR A 456 -4.16 -25.18 -15.37
N ARG A 457 -2.94 -24.88 -15.80
CA ARG A 457 -2.62 -24.45 -17.16
C ARG A 457 -2.10 -25.66 -17.95
N LEU A 458 -2.64 -25.86 -19.13
CA LEU A 458 -2.30 -26.97 -20.02
C LEU A 458 -1.96 -26.43 -21.39
N TYR A 459 -0.83 -26.84 -21.94
CA TYR A 459 -0.33 -26.47 -23.24
C TYR A 459 -0.44 -27.62 -24.22
N ASN A 460 -0.99 -27.39 -25.44
CA ASN A 460 -1.20 -28.43 -26.44
C ASN A 460 0.06 -28.92 -27.16
N ASN A 461 1.26 -28.50 -26.68
CA ASN A 461 2.56 -28.84 -27.28
C ASN A 461 2.68 -28.49 -28.78
N GLY A 462 1.96 -27.45 -29.25
CA GLY A 462 1.93 -27.06 -30.67
C GLY A 462 1.21 -28.05 -31.59
N VAL A 463 0.52 -29.05 -31.06
CA VAL A 463 -0.28 -29.99 -31.87
C VAL A 463 -1.36 -29.22 -32.62
N GLY A 464 -1.47 -29.51 -33.92
CA GLY A 464 -2.41 -28.79 -34.79
C GLY A 464 -1.88 -27.49 -35.37
N ALA A 465 -0.56 -27.23 -35.30
CA ALA A 465 0.14 -26.08 -35.88
C ALA A 465 -0.18 -24.70 -35.25
N ALA A 466 -0.78 -24.67 -34.06
CA ALA A 466 -0.92 -23.45 -33.28
C ALA A 466 -0.73 -23.76 -31.77
N PRO A 467 0.06 -22.99 -31.05
CA PRO A 467 0.11 -23.09 -29.60
C PRO A 467 -1.28 -22.77 -29.03
N ASN A 468 -1.76 -23.56 -28.08
CA ASN A 468 -3.04 -23.33 -27.43
C ASN A 468 -2.92 -23.69 -25.96
N HIS A 469 -3.55 -22.87 -25.11
CA HIS A 469 -3.57 -23.08 -23.68
C HIS A 469 -4.98 -23.24 -23.18
N ARG A 470 -5.17 -24.16 -22.24
CA ARG A 470 -6.44 -24.32 -21.53
C ARG A 470 -6.23 -24.13 -20.03
N TYR A 471 -7.17 -23.45 -19.38
CA TYR A 471 -7.18 -23.17 -17.95
C TYR A 471 -8.40 -23.80 -17.31
N THR A 472 -8.22 -24.66 -16.31
CA THR A 472 -9.33 -25.39 -15.68
C THR A 472 -9.08 -25.66 -14.19
N THR A 473 -10.13 -25.63 -13.40
CA THR A 473 -10.12 -26.12 -12.00
C THR A 473 -10.46 -27.60 -11.90
N SER A 474 -10.88 -28.24 -13.01
CA SER A 474 -11.32 -29.64 -13.04
C SER A 474 -10.14 -30.60 -13.18
N LEU A 475 -9.89 -31.42 -12.16
CA LEU A 475 -8.91 -32.51 -12.22
C LEU A 475 -9.26 -33.55 -13.31
N ALA A 476 -10.54 -33.81 -13.55
CA ALA A 476 -10.99 -34.73 -14.61
C ALA A 476 -10.63 -34.18 -16.00
N THR A 477 -10.88 -32.89 -16.24
CA THR A 477 -10.50 -32.23 -17.50
C THR A 477 -8.97 -32.23 -17.65
N ARG A 478 -8.21 -31.90 -16.59
CA ARG A 478 -6.74 -31.96 -16.59
C ARG A 478 -6.25 -33.36 -16.99
N ALA A 479 -6.75 -34.38 -16.35
CA ALA A 479 -6.33 -35.77 -16.60
C ALA A 479 -6.63 -36.18 -18.05
N THR A 480 -7.81 -35.85 -18.57
CA THR A 480 -8.20 -36.14 -19.97
C THR A 480 -7.25 -35.46 -20.97
N MET A 481 -6.89 -34.21 -20.73
CA MET A 481 -6.02 -33.46 -21.63
C MET A 481 -4.57 -33.99 -21.59
N ILE A 482 -4.06 -34.32 -20.41
CA ILE A 482 -2.74 -34.96 -20.30
C ILE A 482 -2.72 -36.30 -21.06
N ALA A 483 -3.75 -37.10 -20.93
CA ALA A 483 -3.88 -38.36 -21.69
C ALA A 483 -3.95 -38.12 -23.19
N ALA A 484 -4.43 -36.95 -23.63
CA ALA A 484 -4.45 -36.51 -25.04
C ALA A 484 -3.13 -35.87 -25.51
N GLY A 485 -2.08 -35.84 -24.66
CA GLY A 485 -0.75 -35.33 -24.98
C GLY A 485 -0.49 -33.85 -24.66
N TRP A 486 -1.39 -33.22 -23.92
CA TRP A 486 -1.16 -31.84 -23.45
C TRP A 486 -0.16 -31.83 -22.30
N ILE A 487 0.66 -30.78 -22.23
CA ILE A 487 1.70 -30.58 -21.22
C ILE A 487 1.17 -29.66 -20.10
N PRO A 488 1.17 -30.13 -18.84
CA PRO A 488 0.85 -29.26 -17.72
C PRO A 488 2.00 -28.26 -17.45
N GLU A 489 1.65 -26.99 -17.20
CA GLU A 489 2.59 -25.89 -16.94
C GLU A 489 2.19 -25.16 -15.66
N GLY A 490 3.15 -24.91 -14.78
CA GLY A 490 2.91 -24.21 -13.51
C GLY A 490 3.86 -24.63 -12.41
N TYR A 491 3.44 -24.41 -11.18
CA TYR A 491 4.21 -24.63 -9.97
C TYR A 491 3.87 -25.98 -9.30
N GLY A 492 4.87 -26.56 -8.66
CA GLY A 492 4.72 -27.82 -7.94
C GLY A 492 4.45 -29.02 -8.83
N PRO A 493 4.24 -30.22 -8.24
CA PRO A 493 4.06 -31.50 -8.97
C PRO A 493 2.78 -31.54 -9.78
N ASP A 494 1.78 -30.73 -9.40
CA ASP A 494 0.49 -30.65 -10.11
C ASP A 494 0.45 -29.57 -11.18
N ALA A 495 1.52 -28.77 -11.35
CA ALA A 495 1.63 -27.70 -12.30
C ALA A 495 0.48 -26.70 -12.17
N VAL A 496 0.30 -26.11 -10.99
CA VAL A 496 -0.73 -25.11 -10.71
C VAL A 496 -0.30 -23.76 -11.30
N GLY A 497 -1.11 -23.19 -12.20
CA GLY A 497 -0.81 -21.92 -12.85
C GLY A 497 -1.31 -20.70 -12.07
N MET A 498 -2.50 -20.82 -11.47
CA MET A 498 -3.19 -19.75 -10.73
C MET A 498 -4.04 -20.38 -9.62
N CYS A 499 -4.62 -19.54 -8.73
CA CYS A 499 -5.49 -19.99 -7.63
C CYS A 499 -6.80 -19.22 -7.65
N ALA A 500 -7.90 -19.86 -8.02
CA ALA A 500 -9.21 -19.25 -8.10
C ALA A 500 -9.82 -19.03 -6.71
N PRO A 501 -10.36 -17.84 -6.36
CA PRO A 501 -11.12 -17.63 -5.13
C PRO A 501 -12.37 -18.54 -5.09
N VAL A 502 -12.59 -19.24 -3.97
CA VAL A 502 -13.78 -20.11 -3.78
C VAL A 502 -14.93 -19.36 -3.15
#